data_df305f0ca7a9872cdb4a419eea4efc16
#
_entry.id   df305f0ca7a9872cdb4a419eea4efc16
#
_cell.length_a   1.000
_cell.length_b   1.000
_cell.length_c   1.000
_cell.angle_alpha   90.00
_cell.angle_beta   90.00
_cell.angle_gamma   90.00
#
_symmetry.space_group_name_H-M   'P 1'
#
loop_
_entity.id
_entity.type
_entity.pdbx_description
1 polymer ?
#
loop_
_entity_poly.entity_id
_entity_poly.type
_entity_poly.pdbx_seq_one_letter_code
_entity_poly.pdbx_strand_id
1 'polypeptide(L)'
;MKKFLFIIFLCSFVLVSAQGKDNINGNLVGYIKKSDFLNGKHSDWFSKNYDNYSPDPKIVQKIKKKLNNISIKSFIGSWCHDSKRELPKFYKIMELVGFNFENDFKMIGITIGKKTPNNLQKGFAIRHTPTFIFFRDGKEIGRFVEHSKKTIEKDILKILRGGNYKHPYQK
;
A
#
# COMPACT_ATOMS: atom_id res chain seq x y z
N MET A 1 30.95 46.64 -30.82
CA MET A 1 30.17 46.32 -29.59
C MET A 1 29.19 45.19 -29.94
N LYS A 2 29.52 43.94 -29.59
CA LYS A 2 28.67 42.76 -29.88
C LYS A 2 27.73 42.57 -28.66
N LYS A 3 26.43 42.70 -28.88
CA LYS A 3 25.40 42.43 -27.82
C LYS A 3 25.18 40.91 -27.76
N PHE A 4 25.57 40.32 -26.66
CA PHE A 4 25.26 38.91 -26.33
C PHE A 4 23.82 38.83 -25.81
N LEU A 5 22.95 38.21 -26.59
CA LEU A 5 21.56 37.94 -26.21
C LEU A 5 21.55 36.64 -25.38
N PHE A 6 21.35 36.76 -24.07
CA PHE A 6 21.22 35.61 -23.16
C PHE A 6 19.79 35.12 -23.24
N ILE A 7 19.55 34.03 -23.97
CA ILE A 7 18.24 33.34 -23.97
C ILE A 7 18.17 32.47 -22.74
N ILE A 8 17.39 32.91 -21.73
CA ILE A 8 17.06 32.11 -20.56
C ILE A 8 16.01 31.08 -21.00
N PHE A 9 16.44 29.83 -21.17
CA PHE A 9 15.54 28.71 -21.40
C PHE A 9 14.85 28.35 -20.06
N LEU A 10 13.65 28.90 -19.87
CA LEU A 10 12.82 28.58 -18.72
C LEU A 10 12.26 27.17 -18.90
N CYS A 11 12.98 26.18 -18.36
CA CYS A 11 12.52 24.80 -18.32
C CYS A 11 11.35 24.71 -17.33
N SER A 12 10.13 24.84 -17.83
CA SER A 12 8.92 24.60 -17.07
C SER A 12 8.84 23.11 -16.74
N PHE A 13 9.21 22.78 -15.52
CA PHE A 13 9.02 21.45 -14.93
C PHE A 13 7.51 21.27 -14.76
N VAL A 14 6.86 20.66 -15.75
CA VAL A 14 5.47 20.21 -15.62
C VAL A 14 5.51 19.03 -14.65
N LEU A 15 5.17 19.29 -13.38
CA LEU A 15 4.84 18.25 -12.41
C LEU A 15 3.58 17.54 -12.92
N VAL A 16 3.78 16.47 -13.70
CA VAL A 16 2.70 15.54 -14.03
C VAL A 16 2.34 14.84 -12.72
N SER A 17 1.39 15.42 -12.03
CA SER A 17 0.70 14.74 -10.92
C SER A 17 -0.07 13.58 -11.54
N ALA A 18 0.50 12.37 -11.46
CA ALA A 18 -0.17 11.14 -11.87
C ALA A 18 -1.27 10.80 -10.85
N GLN A 19 -2.34 11.60 -10.83
CA GLN A 19 -3.57 11.30 -10.12
C GLN A 19 -4.47 10.46 -11.02
N GLY A 20 -4.17 9.17 -11.09
CA GLY A 20 -5.06 8.20 -11.70
C GLY A 20 -6.03 7.63 -10.68
N LYS A 21 -7.00 8.44 -10.24
CA LYS A 21 -8.12 7.96 -9.44
C LYS A 21 -9.31 7.70 -10.36
N ASP A 22 -9.23 6.63 -11.13
CA ASP A 22 -10.33 6.20 -11.97
C ASP A 22 -11.33 5.41 -11.14
N ASN A 23 -12.51 5.98 -10.95
CA ASN A 23 -13.63 5.31 -10.30
C ASN A 23 -14.38 4.43 -11.32
N ILE A 24 -13.85 3.25 -11.60
CA ILE A 24 -14.50 2.29 -12.51
C ILE A 24 -15.61 1.54 -11.75
N ASN A 25 -16.86 1.75 -12.13
CA ASN A 25 -18.03 1.15 -11.48
C ASN A 25 -18.05 1.37 -9.95
N GLY A 26 -17.63 2.56 -9.52
CA GLY A 26 -17.55 2.90 -8.10
C GLY A 26 -16.40 2.23 -7.34
N ASN A 27 -15.47 1.59 -8.00
CA ASN A 27 -14.26 1.01 -7.39
C ASN A 27 -13.05 1.93 -7.59
N LEU A 28 -12.21 1.99 -6.58
CA LEU A 28 -10.97 2.76 -6.63
C LEU A 28 -9.94 1.99 -7.46
N VAL A 29 -9.37 2.65 -8.47
CA VAL A 29 -8.39 2.05 -9.39
C VAL A 29 -7.25 3.05 -9.64
N GLY A 30 -6.00 2.57 -9.80
CA GLY A 30 -4.82 3.41 -9.94
C GLY A 30 -4.21 3.78 -8.59
N TYR A 31 -3.44 4.86 -8.53
CA TYR A 31 -2.88 5.32 -7.24
C TYR A 31 -3.98 5.87 -6.34
N ILE A 32 -4.08 5.32 -5.14
CA ILE A 32 -5.09 5.65 -4.13
C ILE A 32 -4.42 5.94 -2.77
N LYS A 33 -5.14 6.69 -1.92
CA LYS A 33 -4.68 7.11 -0.60
C LYS A 33 -5.67 6.70 0.48
N LYS A 34 -5.27 6.74 1.75
CA LYS A 34 -6.18 6.51 2.89
C LYS A 34 -7.41 7.40 2.83
N SER A 35 -7.24 8.68 2.47
CA SER A 35 -8.34 9.65 2.36
C SER A 35 -9.44 9.22 1.38
N ASP A 36 -9.14 8.39 0.40
CA ASP A 36 -10.12 7.89 -0.56
C ASP A 36 -11.10 6.87 0.06
N PHE A 37 -10.73 6.33 1.22
CA PHE A 37 -11.56 5.41 1.99
C PHE A 37 -12.28 6.07 3.18
N LEU A 38 -11.95 7.33 3.50
CA LEU A 38 -12.55 8.04 4.64
C LEU A 38 -13.82 8.80 4.26
N ASN A 39 -14.17 8.84 2.97
CA ASN A 39 -15.34 9.55 2.46
C ASN A 39 -16.19 8.64 1.57
N GLY A 40 -17.48 8.94 1.50
CA GLY A 40 -18.45 8.25 0.66
C GLY A 40 -18.63 6.78 1.04
N LYS A 41 -18.96 5.93 0.07
CA LYS A 41 -19.36 4.52 0.28
C LYS A 41 -18.29 3.61 0.90
N HIS A 42 -17.07 4.07 1.03
CA HIS A 42 -15.97 3.29 1.60
C HIS A 42 -15.75 3.59 3.08
N SER A 43 -16.26 4.73 3.58
CA SER A 43 -15.99 5.20 4.95
C SER A 43 -16.52 4.26 6.02
N ASP A 44 -17.73 3.75 5.84
CA ASP A 44 -18.40 2.93 6.86
C ASP A 44 -17.60 1.66 7.18
N TRP A 45 -17.23 0.89 6.15
CA TRP A 45 -16.47 -0.33 6.39
C TRP A 45 -15.02 -0.05 6.81
N PHE A 46 -14.41 1.06 6.30
CA PHE A 46 -13.03 1.38 6.65
C PHE A 46 -12.94 1.80 8.12
N SER A 47 -13.73 2.78 8.54
CA SER A 47 -13.75 3.28 9.92
C SER A 47 -14.15 2.18 10.90
N LYS A 48 -15.25 1.46 10.63
CA LYS A 48 -15.70 0.35 11.48
C LYS A 48 -14.61 -0.71 11.71
N ASN A 49 -13.92 -1.16 10.65
CA ASN A 49 -12.89 -2.19 10.78
C ASN A 49 -11.59 -1.65 11.38
N TYR A 50 -11.30 -0.36 11.18
CA TYR A 50 -10.17 0.32 11.81
C TYR A 50 -10.39 0.45 13.32
N ASP A 51 -11.55 0.95 13.74
CA ASP A 51 -11.86 1.24 15.15
C ASP A 51 -11.96 -0.06 15.97
N ASN A 52 -12.61 -1.07 15.42
CA ASN A 52 -12.82 -2.36 16.09
C ASN A 52 -11.57 -3.25 16.17
N TYR A 53 -10.48 -2.88 15.51
CA TYR A 53 -9.27 -3.68 15.56
C TYR A 53 -8.30 -3.21 16.65
N SER A 54 -7.86 -4.13 17.51
CA SER A 54 -6.86 -3.89 18.54
C SER A 54 -5.70 -4.86 18.37
N PRO A 55 -4.57 -4.43 17.76
CA PRO A 55 -3.40 -5.29 17.57
C PRO A 55 -2.68 -5.53 18.91
N ASP A 56 -1.99 -6.66 19.01
CA ASP A 56 -1.15 -6.97 20.17
C ASP A 56 -0.02 -5.92 20.34
N PRO A 57 -0.02 -5.13 21.43
CA PRO A 57 0.95 -4.06 21.62
C PRO A 57 2.39 -4.55 21.71
N LYS A 58 2.61 -5.78 22.19
CA LYS A 58 3.96 -6.40 22.25
C LYS A 58 4.47 -6.71 20.84
N ILE A 59 3.59 -7.10 19.92
CA ILE A 59 3.95 -7.35 18.53
C ILE A 59 4.19 -6.04 17.80
N VAL A 60 3.34 -5.02 18.02
CA VAL A 60 3.50 -3.67 17.47
C VAL A 60 4.88 -3.10 17.82
N GLN A 61 5.30 -3.18 19.08
CA GLN A 61 6.64 -2.70 19.50
C GLN A 61 7.77 -3.47 18.79
N LYS A 62 7.61 -4.76 18.54
CA LYS A 62 8.59 -5.54 17.77
C LYS A 62 8.64 -5.15 16.30
N ILE A 63 7.50 -4.80 15.68
CA ILE A 63 7.42 -4.28 14.32
C ILE A 63 8.18 -2.95 14.23
N LYS A 64 7.90 -2.01 15.16
CA LYS A 64 8.55 -0.69 15.21
C LYS A 64 10.08 -0.78 15.10
N LYS A 65 10.69 -1.76 15.79
CA LYS A 65 12.14 -1.98 15.77
C LYS A 65 12.69 -2.57 14.45
N LYS A 66 11.84 -2.88 13.49
CA LYS A 66 12.23 -3.56 12.24
C LYS A 66 11.90 -2.77 10.96
N LEU A 67 11.50 -1.50 11.11
CA LEU A 67 11.06 -0.66 9.97
C LEU A 67 12.20 0.05 9.23
N ASN A 68 13.45 -0.09 9.65
CA ASN A 68 14.58 0.54 8.95
C ASN A 68 14.62 0.12 7.49
N ASN A 69 14.67 1.12 6.58
CA ASN A 69 14.76 0.97 5.14
C ASN A 69 13.62 0.13 4.54
N ILE A 70 12.45 0.12 5.20
CA ILE A 70 11.26 -0.59 4.70
C ILE A 70 10.41 0.33 3.87
N SER A 71 10.13 -0.09 2.63
CA SER A 71 9.05 0.47 1.82
C SER A 71 8.03 -0.62 1.50
N ILE A 72 6.78 -0.20 1.25
CA ILE A 72 5.68 -1.13 1.03
C ILE A 72 4.89 -0.70 -0.21
N LYS A 73 4.62 -1.65 -1.09
CA LYS A 73 3.68 -1.48 -2.19
C LYS A 73 2.48 -2.37 -1.96
N SER A 74 1.28 -1.81 -2.08
CA SER A 74 0.05 -2.58 -1.88
C SER A 74 -0.84 -2.55 -3.11
N PHE A 75 -1.56 -3.66 -3.31
CA PHE A 75 -2.57 -3.81 -4.34
C PHE A 75 -3.90 -4.18 -3.68
N ILE A 76 -4.88 -3.28 -3.84
CA ILE A 76 -6.13 -3.30 -3.07
C ILE A 76 -7.33 -3.36 -4.02
N GLY A 77 -8.24 -4.29 -3.78
CA GLY A 77 -9.57 -4.27 -4.39
C GLY A 77 -10.57 -3.61 -3.45
N SER A 78 -11.06 -2.39 -3.73
CA SER A 78 -12.08 -1.75 -2.90
C SER A 78 -13.43 -2.49 -2.92
N TRP A 79 -13.61 -3.38 -3.88
CA TRP A 79 -14.70 -4.34 -4.03
C TRP A 79 -14.48 -5.62 -3.19
N CYS A 80 -13.23 -5.95 -2.85
CA CYS A 80 -12.82 -7.22 -2.25
C CYS A 80 -13.10 -7.23 -0.74
N HIS A 81 -13.79 -8.28 -0.26
CA HIS A 81 -14.11 -8.46 1.15
C HIS A 81 -12.84 -8.51 2.03
N ASP A 82 -11.83 -9.26 1.58
CA ASP A 82 -10.56 -9.38 2.32
C ASP A 82 -9.79 -8.06 2.38
N SER A 83 -9.81 -7.27 1.30
CA SER A 83 -9.26 -5.91 1.32
C SER A 83 -9.98 -5.03 2.34
N LYS A 84 -11.30 -5.09 2.40
CA LYS A 84 -12.11 -4.32 3.37
C LYS A 84 -11.79 -4.71 4.81
N ARG A 85 -11.49 -6.00 5.06
CA ARG A 85 -11.14 -6.51 6.37
C ARG A 85 -9.70 -6.16 6.77
N GLU A 86 -8.73 -6.37 5.88
CA GLU A 86 -7.31 -6.34 6.24
C GLU A 86 -6.66 -4.95 6.07
N LEU A 87 -7.12 -4.12 5.12
CA LEU A 87 -6.53 -2.80 4.89
C LEU A 87 -6.65 -1.85 6.09
N PRO A 88 -7.81 -1.72 6.76
CA PRO A 88 -7.92 -0.87 7.94
C PRO A 88 -7.03 -1.34 9.11
N LYS A 89 -6.94 -2.66 9.32
CA LYS A 89 -6.04 -3.24 10.34
C LYS A 89 -4.58 -2.95 10.04
N PHE A 90 -4.17 -3.10 8.77
CA PHE A 90 -2.84 -2.76 8.30
C PHE A 90 -2.52 -1.29 8.63
N TYR A 91 -3.40 -0.36 8.26
CA TYR A 91 -3.21 1.05 8.58
C TYR A 91 -3.04 1.29 10.07
N LYS A 92 -3.93 0.73 10.90
CA LYS A 92 -3.87 0.90 12.35
C LYS A 92 -2.53 0.44 12.94
N ILE A 93 -2.02 -0.71 12.51
CA ILE A 93 -0.72 -1.22 12.96
C ILE A 93 0.41 -0.29 12.52
N MET A 94 0.43 0.10 11.25
CA MET A 94 1.52 0.88 10.67
C MET A 94 1.54 2.32 11.20
N GLU A 95 0.38 2.92 11.52
CA GLU A 95 0.29 4.20 12.20
C GLU A 95 0.80 4.13 13.65
N LEU A 96 0.44 3.08 14.39
CA LEU A 96 0.92 2.88 15.77
C LEU A 96 2.45 2.73 15.87
N VAL A 97 3.10 2.24 14.83
CA VAL A 97 4.56 2.13 14.77
C VAL A 97 5.25 3.36 14.19
N GLY A 98 4.49 4.37 13.74
CA GLY A 98 5.02 5.60 13.15
C GLY A 98 5.61 5.40 11.75
N PHE A 99 5.02 4.50 10.95
CA PHE A 99 5.47 4.28 9.58
C PHE A 99 5.20 5.49 8.67
N ASN A 100 6.15 5.85 7.83
CA ASN A 100 6.04 6.99 6.93
C ASN A 100 5.26 6.61 5.65
N PHE A 101 3.94 6.81 5.69
CA PHE A 101 3.07 6.50 4.55
C PHE A 101 3.31 7.39 3.33
N GLU A 102 3.80 8.58 3.50
CA GLU A 102 3.99 9.52 2.39
C GLU A 102 5.15 9.09 1.49
N ASN A 103 6.27 8.73 2.09
CA ASN A 103 7.50 8.40 1.37
C ASN A 103 7.63 6.90 1.08
N ASP A 104 7.20 6.06 2.02
CA ASP A 104 7.54 4.64 2.01
C ASP A 104 6.37 3.72 1.63
N PHE A 105 5.20 4.30 1.30
CA PHE A 105 4.02 3.53 0.93
C PHE A 105 3.46 3.92 -0.44
N LYS A 106 3.20 2.93 -1.28
CA LYS A 106 2.47 3.10 -2.54
C LYS A 106 1.25 2.17 -2.53
N MET A 107 0.05 2.74 -2.54
CA MET A 107 -1.19 1.97 -2.60
C MET A 107 -1.81 2.09 -3.99
N ILE A 108 -2.15 0.94 -4.56
CA ILE A 108 -2.69 0.80 -5.92
C ILE A 108 -4.03 0.08 -5.84
N GLY A 109 -5.08 0.76 -6.23
CA GLY A 109 -6.40 0.20 -6.45
C GLY A 109 -6.41 -0.65 -7.73
N ILE A 110 -7.08 -1.81 -7.69
CA ILE A 110 -7.06 -2.76 -8.79
C ILE A 110 -8.47 -3.23 -9.12
N THR A 111 -8.77 -3.43 -10.41
CA THR A 111 -10.06 -3.97 -10.87
C THR A 111 -10.25 -5.44 -10.44
N ILE A 112 -11.47 -5.96 -10.59
CA ILE A 112 -11.77 -7.40 -10.34
C ILE A 112 -10.87 -8.28 -11.21
N GLY A 113 -10.60 -7.89 -12.46
CA GLY A 113 -9.67 -8.59 -13.36
C GLY A 113 -8.19 -8.39 -13.03
N LYS A 114 -7.84 -7.81 -11.87
CA LYS A 114 -6.47 -7.55 -11.41
C LYS A 114 -5.67 -6.66 -12.38
N LYS A 115 -6.36 -5.70 -13.02
CA LYS A 115 -5.76 -4.73 -13.94
C LYS A 115 -5.81 -3.32 -13.35
N THR A 116 -4.92 -2.47 -13.80
CA THR A 116 -4.87 -1.05 -13.48
C THR A 116 -4.63 -0.23 -14.76
N PRO A 117 -4.99 1.07 -14.79
CA PRO A 117 -4.46 1.97 -15.80
C PRO A 117 -2.92 1.91 -15.80
N ASN A 118 -2.33 2.06 -16.97
CA ASN A 118 -0.87 2.05 -17.16
C ASN A 118 -0.15 0.78 -16.65
N ASN A 119 -0.88 -0.32 -16.45
CA ASN A 119 -0.31 -1.62 -16.05
C ASN A 119 0.58 -1.56 -14.78
N LEU A 120 0.18 -0.76 -13.76
CA LEU A 120 0.92 -0.61 -12.50
C LEU A 120 1.17 -1.93 -11.76
N GLN A 121 0.37 -2.96 -12.02
CA GLN A 121 0.50 -4.31 -11.46
C GLN A 121 1.51 -5.19 -12.19
N LYS A 122 1.99 -4.77 -13.38
CA LYS A 122 2.91 -5.58 -14.19
C LYS A 122 4.21 -5.86 -13.43
N GLY A 123 4.66 -7.10 -13.46
CA GLY A 123 5.88 -7.55 -12.76
C GLY A 123 5.66 -7.95 -11.29
N PHE A 124 4.50 -7.66 -10.66
CA PHE A 124 4.25 -8.01 -9.25
C PHE A 124 3.51 -9.33 -9.04
N ALA A 125 3.07 -10.00 -10.11
CA ALA A 125 2.35 -11.28 -10.07
C ALA A 125 1.13 -11.26 -9.12
N ILE A 126 0.30 -10.21 -9.20
CA ILE A 126 -0.85 -10.03 -8.31
C ILE A 126 -1.99 -10.95 -8.70
N ARG A 127 -2.27 -11.94 -7.86
CA ARG A 127 -3.36 -12.92 -8.05
C ARG A 127 -4.51 -12.72 -7.06
N HIS A 128 -4.22 -12.23 -5.86
CA HIS A 128 -5.18 -12.04 -4.76
C HIS A 128 -5.09 -10.62 -4.20
N THR A 129 -6.15 -10.13 -3.58
CA THR A 129 -6.22 -8.83 -2.91
C THR A 129 -6.82 -8.97 -1.51
N PRO A 130 -6.28 -8.21 -0.53
CA PRO A 130 -5.13 -7.33 -0.63
C PRO A 130 -3.81 -8.09 -0.78
N THR A 131 -2.83 -7.48 -1.44
CA THR A 131 -1.44 -7.92 -1.39
C THR A 131 -0.58 -6.76 -0.90
N PHE A 132 0.14 -6.93 0.20
CA PHE A 132 1.13 -5.97 0.72
C PHE A 132 2.52 -6.56 0.50
N ILE A 133 3.33 -5.93 -0.35
CA ILE A 133 4.69 -6.36 -0.68
C ILE A 133 5.66 -5.49 0.10
N PHE A 134 6.50 -6.11 0.91
CA PHE A 134 7.48 -5.45 1.75
C PHE A 134 8.86 -5.51 1.08
N PHE A 135 9.51 -4.36 1.00
CA PHE A 135 10.85 -4.23 0.47
C PHE A 135 11.78 -3.71 1.56
N ARG A 136 13.01 -4.18 1.59
CA ARG A 136 14.10 -3.61 2.38
C ARG A 136 15.24 -3.28 1.43
N ASP A 137 15.72 -2.04 1.47
CA ASP A 137 16.75 -1.55 0.54
C ASP A 137 16.40 -1.86 -0.94
N GLY A 138 15.12 -1.70 -1.30
CA GLY A 138 14.59 -1.95 -2.64
C GLY A 138 14.39 -3.42 -3.03
N LYS A 139 14.79 -4.39 -2.18
CA LYS A 139 14.59 -5.82 -2.45
C LYS A 139 13.35 -6.34 -1.72
N GLU A 140 12.50 -7.12 -2.41
CA GLU A 140 11.37 -7.77 -1.78
C GLU A 140 11.85 -8.78 -0.72
N ILE A 141 11.35 -8.61 0.52
CA ILE A 141 11.64 -9.50 1.65
C ILE A 141 10.47 -10.42 1.98
N GLY A 142 9.31 -10.20 1.37
CA GLY A 142 8.11 -11.02 1.51
C GLY A 142 6.84 -10.22 1.26
N ARG A 143 5.72 -10.93 1.20
CA ARG A 143 4.41 -10.32 0.96
C ARG A 143 3.31 -10.97 1.77
N PHE A 144 2.42 -10.15 2.30
CA PHE A 144 1.13 -10.58 2.85
C PHE A 144 0.13 -10.69 1.69
N VAL A 145 -0.64 -11.78 1.64
CA VAL A 145 -1.59 -12.05 0.56
C VAL A 145 -2.93 -12.49 1.12
N GLU A 146 -3.96 -11.73 0.80
CA GLU A 146 -5.38 -11.93 1.03
C GLU A 146 -5.78 -11.93 2.50
N HIS A 147 -5.37 -12.88 3.29
CA HIS A 147 -5.72 -12.98 4.71
C HIS A 147 -4.53 -13.45 5.57
N SER A 148 -4.60 -13.13 6.85
CA SER A 148 -3.57 -13.52 7.80
C SER A 148 -3.62 -15.02 8.12
N LYS A 149 -2.46 -15.65 8.36
CA LYS A 149 -2.38 -17.02 8.85
C LYS A 149 -2.72 -17.13 10.34
N LYS A 150 -2.39 -16.09 11.10
CA LYS A 150 -2.71 -15.96 12.54
C LYS A 150 -3.38 -14.62 12.79
N THR A 151 -2.62 -13.55 12.88
CA THR A 151 -3.07 -12.19 12.91
C THR A 151 -2.17 -11.37 11.99
N ILE A 152 -2.70 -10.27 11.43
CA ILE A 152 -1.96 -9.49 10.44
C ILE A 152 -0.65 -8.92 11.02
N GLU A 153 -0.62 -8.47 12.28
CA GLU A 153 0.60 -7.98 12.93
C GLU A 153 1.65 -9.08 13.14
N LYS A 154 1.23 -10.33 13.41
CA LYS A 154 2.16 -11.45 13.53
C LYS A 154 2.79 -11.81 12.18
N ASP A 155 1.98 -11.76 11.12
CA ASP A 155 2.45 -12.04 9.77
C ASP A 155 3.38 -10.93 9.28
N ILE A 156 3.05 -9.64 9.50
CA ILE A 156 3.92 -8.51 9.21
C ILE A 156 5.26 -8.65 9.95
N LEU A 157 5.23 -8.94 11.26
CA LEU A 157 6.45 -9.12 12.03
C LEU A 157 7.32 -10.26 11.47
N LYS A 158 6.72 -11.36 11.03
CA LYS A 158 7.45 -12.47 10.44
C LYS A 158 8.10 -12.09 9.12
N ILE A 159 7.41 -11.35 8.26
CA ILE A 159 7.96 -10.81 7.01
C ILE A 159 9.16 -9.91 7.33
N LEU A 160 8.99 -8.93 8.24
CA LEU A 160 10.03 -7.97 8.58
C LEU A 160 11.28 -8.59 9.23
N ARG A 161 11.17 -9.77 9.81
CA ARG A 161 12.32 -10.54 10.33
C ARG A 161 13.16 -11.22 9.24
N GLY A 162 12.69 -11.24 7.98
CA GLY A 162 13.37 -11.93 6.89
C GLY A 162 13.34 -13.45 7.01
N GLY A 163 12.51 -14.01 7.91
CA GLY A 163 12.34 -15.45 8.04
C GLY A 163 11.29 -15.95 7.06
N ASN A 164 11.51 -17.14 6.47
CA ASN A 164 10.64 -17.83 5.50
C ASN A 164 9.13 -17.70 5.77
N TYR A 165 8.59 -16.48 5.64
CA TYR A 165 7.15 -16.27 5.66
C TYR A 165 6.57 -16.76 4.34
N LYS A 166 5.73 -17.76 4.44
CA LYS A 166 4.92 -18.24 3.32
C LYS A 166 3.49 -17.73 3.52
N HIS A 167 2.97 -16.98 2.56
CA HIS A 167 1.56 -16.60 2.56
C HIS A 167 0.64 -17.80 2.28
N PRO A 168 -0.69 -17.73 2.47
CA PRO A 168 -1.60 -18.89 2.36
C PRO A 168 -1.50 -19.68 1.06
N TYR A 169 -1.13 -19.03 -0.04
CA TYR A 169 -1.04 -19.62 -1.40
C TYR A 169 0.38 -20.05 -1.80
N GLN A 170 1.34 -20.00 -0.89
CA GLN A 170 2.72 -20.40 -1.15
C GLN A 170 3.01 -21.76 -0.51
N LYS A 171 3.27 -22.76 -1.35
CA LYS A 171 3.64 -24.11 -0.94
C LYS A 171 5.06 -24.20 -0.37
#